data_5a5e3aea9b8568b30f9812f44e9cdd89
#
_entry.id   5a5e3aea9b8568b30f9812f44e9cdd89
#
_cell.length_a   1.000
_cell.length_b   1.000
_cell.length_c   1.000
_cell.angle_alpha   90.00
_cell.angle_beta   90.00
_cell.angle_gamma   90.00
#
_symmetry.space_group_name_H-M   'P 1'
#
loop_
_entity.id
_entity.type
_entity.pdbx_description
1 polymer ?
#
loop_
_entity_poly.entity_id
_entity_poly.type
_entity_poly.pdbx_seq_one_letter_code
_entity_poly.pdbx_strand_id
1 'polypeptide(L)'
;PNVSIVFSLIVLIISLLIYFIHSIPSLAVIISAFADIIMTLAMVDILGMKMSSAGIVAFLMLIGYSVDTDILLTTRILKRSEGSLNRRMFGAFKTGITMTLTSFLAVFCALLVVKSFSITLTQIFTILSIGLIFDLLNTWITNASLLKWYVEKKK
;
A
#
# COMPACT_ATOMS: atom_id res chain seq x y z
N PRO A 1 -4.50 26.48 0.13
CA PRO A 1 -5.10 25.24 -0.39
C PRO A 1 -4.34 24.00 0.04
N ASN A 2 -3.01 24.04 0.09
CA ASN A 2 -2.22 22.87 0.52
C ASN A 2 -2.40 22.52 1.99
N VAL A 3 -2.66 23.47 2.87
CA VAL A 3 -2.90 23.25 4.30
C VAL A 3 -4.22 22.54 4.54
N SER A 4 -5.28 22.85 3.79
CA SER A 4 -6.58 22.19 3.93
C SER A 4 -6.55 20.74 3.45
N ILE A 5 -5.79 20.43 2.40
CA ILE A 5 -5.59 19.06 1.91
C ILE A 5 -4.79 18.25 2.92
N VAL A 6 -3.71 18.80 3.44
CA VAL A 6 -2.90 18.15 4.49
C VAL A 6 -3.73 17.92 5.76
N PHE A 7 -4.51 18.91 6.18
CA PHE A 7 -5.40 18.80 7.33
C PHE A 7 -6.47 17.70 7.10
N SER A 8 -7.12 17.69 5.93
CA SER A 8 -8.11 16.64 5.58
C SER A 8 -7.50 15.25 5.56
N LEU A 9 -6.27 15.12 5.06
CA LEU A 9 -5.54 13.85 5.07
C LEU A 9 -5.18 13.40 6.49
N ILE A 10 -4.72 14.32 7.33
CA ILE A 10 -4.42 14.04 8.74
C ILE A 10 -5.69 13.61 9.46
N VAL A 11 -6.81 14.29 9.27
CA VAL A 11 -8.09 13.94 9.87
C VAL A 11 -8.58 12.58 9.36
N LEU A 12 -8.42 12.28 8.08
CA LEU A 12 -8.77 10.98 7.51
C LEU A 12 -7.91 9.86 8.11
N ILE A 13 -6.60 10.08 8.19
CA ILE A 13 -5.66 9.11 8.79
C ILE A 13 -5.98 8.91 10.28
N ILE A 14 -6.22 9.98 11.03
CA ILE A 14 -6.57 9.90 12.44
C ILE A 14 -7.93 9.20 12.64
N SER A 15 -8.92 9.47 11.78
CA SER A 15 -10.23 8.82 11.84
C SER A 15 -10.13 7.32 11.54
N LEU A 16 -9.33 6.95 10.54
CA LEU A 16 -9.02 5.56 10.24
C LEU A 16 -8.27 4.90 11.40
N LEU A 17 -7.30 5.58 11.98
CA LEU A 17 -6.56 5.13 13.16
C LEU A 17 -7.48 4.89 14.35
N ILE A 18 -8.37 5.82 14.66
CA ILE A 18 -9.33 5.72 15.78
C ILE A 18 -10.33 4.59 15.54
N TYR A 19 -10.82 4.44 14.31
CA TYR A 19 -11.75 3.36 13.95
C TYR A 19 -11.10 1.97 14.07
N PHE A 20 -9.79 1.88 13.84
CA PHE A 20 -9.05 0.64 13.84
C PHE A 20 -8.22 0.36 15.11
N ILE A 21 -8.06 1.33 16.01
CA ILE A 21 -7.15 1.25 17.18
C ILE A 21 -7.48 0.12 18.18
N HIS A 22 -8.66 -0.49 18.09
CA HIS A 22 -9.06 -1.55 19.02
C HIS A 22 -8.65 -2.97 18.61
N SER A 23 -7.85 -3.15 17.54
CA SER A 23 -7.45 -4.49 17.12
C SER A 23 -6.02 -4.56 16.56
N ILE A 24 -5.30 -5.66 16.86
CA ILE A 24 -3.97 -5.97 16.33
C ILE A 24 -3.91 -5.96 14.78
N PRO A 25 -4.96 -6.37 14.04
CA PRO A 25 -4.97 -6.28 12.59
C PRO A 25 -4.76 -4.87 12.02
N SER A 26 -5.26 -3.84 12.70
CA SER A 26 -5.03 -2.46 12.26
C SER A 26 -3.60 -2.00 12.47
N LEU A 27 -2.93 -2.47 13.51
CA LEU A 27 -1.49 -2.23 13.68
C LEU A 27 -0.69 -2.86 12.54
N ALA A 28 -1.07 -4.04 12.09
CA ALA A 28 -0.43 -4.69 10.94
C ALA A 28 -0.55 -3.85 9.65
N VAL A 29 -1.72 -3.29 9.37
CA VAL A 29 -1.94 -2.39 8.22
C VAL A 29 -1.07 -1.13 8.33
N ILE A 30 -1.02 -0.51 9.50
CA ILE A 30 -0.23 0.70 9.72
C ILE A 30 1.26 0.42 9.55
N ILE A 31 1.77 -0.66 10.12
CA ILE A 31 3.17 -1.06 10.01
C ILE A 31 3.53 -1.35 8.55
N SER A 32 2.66 -2.06 7.84
CA SER A 32 2.83 -2.37 6.42
C SER A 32 2.91 -1.08 5.59
N ALA A 33 1.95 -0.18 5.73
CA ALA A 33 1.94 1.10 5.02
C ALA A 33 3.18 1.95 5.33
N PHE A 34 3.62 1.98 6.60
CA PHE A 34 4.84 2.68 6.99
C PHE A 34 6.09 2.08 6.34
N ALA A 35 6.19 0.77 6.31
CA ALA A 35 7.30 0.07 5.69
C ALA A 35 7.35 0.33 4.17
N ASP A 36 6.21 0.38 3.49
CA ASP A 36 6.12 0.73 2.07
C ASP A 36 6.67 2.12 1.77
N ILE A 37 6.30 3.09 2.61
CA ILE A 37 6.80 4.48 2.48
C ILE A 37 8.31 4.51 2.67
N ILE A 38 8.82 3.89 3.72
CA ILE A 38 10.25 3.90 4.06
C ILE A 38 11.06 3.21 2.96
N MET A 39 10.63 2.05 2.50
CA MET A 39 11.33 1.30 1.46
C MET A 39 11.30 2.04 0.11
N THR A 40 10.18 2.62 -0.25
CA THR A 40 10.05 3.42 -1.48
C THR A 40 10.89 4.67 -1.41
N LEU A 41 10.88 5.37 -0.27
CA LEU A 41 11.69 6.56 -0.05
C LEU A 41 13.19 6.24 -0.11
N ALA A 42 13.62 5.15 0.50
CA ALA A 42 15.00 4.69 0.46
C ALA A 42 15.45 4.39 -0.98
N MET A 43 14.61 3.73 -1.77
CA MET A 43 14.92 3.46 -3.18
C MET A 43 14.99 4.73 -4.02
N VAL A 44 14.09 5.67 -3.81
CA VAL A 44 14.10 6.98 -4.48
C VAL A 44 15.37 7.76 -4.14
N ASP A 45 15.84 7.68 -2.90
CA ASP A 45 17.08 8.30 -2.45
C ASP A 45 18.32 7.64 -3.07
N ILE A 46 18.37 6.31 -3.11
CA ILE A 46 19.45 5.54 -3.75
C ILE A 46 19.54 5.88 -5.25
N LEU A 47 18.41 6.05 -5.92
CA LEU A 47 18.36 6.43 -7.33
C LEU A 47 18.72 7.92 -7.56
N GLY A 48 18.94 8.68 -6.50
CA GLY A 48 19.29 10.10 -6.58
C GLY A 48 18.17 10.99 -7.12
N MET A 49 16.91 10.56 -7.01
CA MET A 49 15.76 11.32 -7.48
C MET A 49 15.46 12.47 -6.51
N LYS A 50 15.40 13.68 -7.03
CA LYS A 50 14.99 14.83 -6.23
C LYS A 50 13.49 14.81 -6.00
N MET A 51 13.09 14.90 -4.73
CA MET A 51 11.68 15.00 -4.36
C MET A 51 11.12 16.38 -4.71
N SER A 52 10.05 16.38 -5.46
CA SER A 52 9.23 17.56 -5.78
C SER A 52 7.85 17.42 -5.16
N SER A 53 7.01 18.44 -5.30
CA SER A 53 5.58 18.37 -4.92
C SER A 53 4.86 17.20 -5.62
N ALA A 54 5.25 16.89 -6.84
CA ALA A 54 4.75 15.74 -7.58
C ALA A 54 5.10 14.39 -6.90
N GLY A 55 6.31 14.28 -6.35
CA GLY A 55 6.72 13.11 -5.59
C GLY A 55 5.87 12.90 -4.34
N ILE A 56 5.51 13.97 -3.63
CA ILE A 56 4.61 13.89 -2.48
C ILE A 56 3.23 13.34 -2.88
N VAL A 57 2.68 13.82 -4.00
CA VAL A 57 1.41 13.29 -4.54
C VAL A 57 1.51 11.80 -4.84
N ALA A 58 2.61 11.35 -5.44
CA ALA A 58 2.84 9.94 -5.71
C ALA A 58 2.86 9.10 -4.45
N PHE A 59 3.51 9.56 -3.38
CA PHE A 59 3.49 8.86 -2.07
C PHE A 59 2.10 8.81 -1.46
N LEU A 60 1.30 9.87 -1.57
CA LEU A 60 -0.08 9.86 -1.08
C LEU A 60 -0.95 8.86 -1.83
N MET A 61 -0.79 8.76 -3.14
CA MET A 61 -1.47 7.75 -3.97
C MET A 61 -1.04 6.33 -3.58
N LEU A 62 0.25 6.12 -3.34
CA LEU A 62 0.79 4.85 -2.90
C LEU A 62 0.21 4.41 -1.55
N ILE A 63 0.14 5.32 -0.58
CA ILE A 63 -0.46 5.05 0.73
C ILE A 63 -1.92 4.62 0.58
N GLY A 64 -2.70 5.34 -0.21
CA GLY A 64 -4.10 5.00 -0.47
C GLY A 64 -4.24 3.60 -1.06
N TYR A 65 -3.43 3.28 -2.05
CA TYR A 65 -3.43 1.96 -2.69
C TYR A 65 -3.02 0.85 -1.72
N SER A 66 -1.94 1.05 -0.96
CA SER A 66 -1.44 0.08 0.03
C SER A 66 -2.48 -0.22 1.10
N VAL A 67 -3.10 0.81 1.65
CA VAL A 67 -4.17 0.66 2.65
C VAL A 67 -5.35 -0.13 2.09
N ASP A 68 -5.78 0.12 0.86
CA ASP A 68 -6.86 -0.61 0.21
C ASP A 68 -6.54 -2.11 0.06
N THR A 69 -5.32 -2.43 -0.33
CA THR A 69 -4.86 -3.82 -0.47
C THR A 69 -4.79 -4.52 0.89
N ASP A 70 -4.29 -3.85 1.91
CA ASP A 70 -4.20 -4.38 3.26
C ASP A 70 -5.59 -4.57 3.91
N ILE A 71 -6.52 -3.67 3.66
CA ILE A 71 -7.91 -3.81 4.10
C ILE A 71 -8.58 -5.01 3.42
N LEU A 72 -8.35 -5.20 2.12
CA LEU A 72 -8.85 -6.36 1.38
C LEU A 72 -8.36 -7.66 2.01
N LEU A 73 -7.06 -7.77 2.28
CA LEU A 73 -6.46 -8.93 2.92
C LEU A 73 -7.04 -9.17 4.31
N THR A 74 -7.08 -8.15 5.15
CA THR A 74 -7.61 -8.20 6.51
C THR A 74 -9.07 -8.62 6.53
N THR A 75 -9.89 -8.05 5.66
CA THR A 75 -11.32 -8.37 5.56
C THR A 75 -11.54 -9.81 5.15
N ARG A 76 -10.79 -10.31 4.20
CA ARG A 76 -10.91 -11.71 3.75
C ARG A 76 -10.46 -12.71 4.81
N ILE A 77 -9.43 -12.40 5.58
CA ILE A 77 -8.93 -13.31 6.62
C ILE A 77 -9.82 -13.31 7.85
N LEU A 78 -10.31 -12.15 8.28
CA LEU A 78 -11.03 -12.03 9.56
C LEU A 78 -12.54 -12.16 9.44
N LYS A 79 -13.15 -11.64 8.39
CA LYS A 79 -14.63 -11.59 8.26
C LYS A 79 -15.25 -12.77 7.53
N ARG A 80 -14.49 -13.49 6.71
CA ARG A 80 -15.01 -14.69 6.05
C ARG A 80 -14.78 -15.92 6.92
N SER A 81 -15.86 -16.60 7.26
CA SER A 81 -15.85 -17.83 8.05
C SER A 81 -15.76 -19.11 7.22
N GLU A 82 -15.88 -19.01 5.90
CA GLU A 82 -15.90 -20.15 4.98
C GLU A 82 -14.49 -20.65 4.67
N GLY A 83 -14.25 -21.90 5.02
CA GLY A 83 -13.01 -22.61 4.70
C GLY A 83 -11.89 -22.42 5.73
N SER A 84 -10.75 -23.09 5.49
CA SER A 84 -9.55 -22.96 6.33
C SER A 84 -8.89 -21.59 6.19
N LEU A 85 -8.09 -21.20 7.19
CA LEU A 85 -7.30 -19.96 7.15
C LEU A 85 -6.40 -19.92 5.90
N ASN A 86 -5.73 -21.01 5.56
CA ASN A 86 -4.85 -21.09 4.39
C ASN A 86 -5.62 -20.86 3.09
N ARG A 87 -6.83 -21.39 2.96
CA ARG A 87 -7.68 -21.18 1.78
C ARG A 87 -8.12 -19.71 1.64
N ARG A 88 -8.47 -19.07 2.75
CA ARG A 88 -8.83 -17.64 2.78
C ARG A 88 -7.64 -16.76 2.40
N MET A 89 -6.46 -17.07 2.92
CA MET A 89 -5.22 -16.38 2.59
C MET A 89 -4.87 -16.54 1.11
N PHE A 90 -4.99 -17.75 0.56
CA PHE A 90 -4.73 -18.01 -0.86
C PHE A 90 -5.71 -17.26 -1.77
N GLY A 91 -6.99 -17.21 -1.44
CA GLY A 91 -7.99 -16.44 -2.17
C GLY A 91 -7.72 -14.92 -2.14
N ALA A 92 -7.33 -14.41 -0.99
CA ALA A 92 -6.91 -13.01 -0.84
C ALA A 92 -5.63 -12.72 -1.65
N PHE A 93 -4.66 -13.62 -1.59
CA PHE A 93 -3.41 -13.54 -2.35
C PHE A 93 -3.67 -13.47 -3.86
N LYS A 94 -4.47 -14.37 -4.39
CA LYS A 94 -4.83 -14.38 -5.82
C LYS A 94 -5.47 -13.07 -6.27
N THR A 95 -6.39 -12.54 -5.49
CA THR A 95 -7.04 -11.25 -5.80
C THR A 95 -6.06 -10.08 -5.67
N GLY A 96 -5.31 -10.03 -4.58
CA GLY A 96 -4.35 -8.96 -4.32
C GLY A 96 -3.25 -8.89 -5.37
N ILE A 97 -2.64 -10.03 -5.72
CA ILE A 97 -1.64 -10.08 -6.80
C ILE A 97 -2.22 -9.60 -8.13
N THR A 98 -3.43 -10.03 -8.47
CA THR A 98 -4.07 -9.59 -9.72
C THR A 98 -4.27 -8.09 -9.73
N MET A 99 -4.76 -7.50 -8.63
CA MET A 99 -4.94 -6.06 -8.50
C MET A 99 -3.61 -5.30 -8.61
N THR A 100 -2.61 -5.70 -7.85
CA THR A 100 -1.32 -5.02 -7.82
C THR A 100 -0.59 -5.16 -9.16
N LEU A 101 -0.60 -6.34 -9.76
CA LEU A 101 0.04 -6.56 -11.05
C LEU A 101 -0.65 -5.75 -12.16
N THR A 102 -1.96 -5.68 -12.18
CA THR A 102 -2.73 -4.88 -13.15
C THR A 102 -2.40 -3.39 -12.98
N SER A 103 -2.39 -2.90 -11.75
CA SER A 103 -2.03 -1.51 -11.44
C SER A 103 -0.59 -1.20 -11.82
N PHE A 104 0.33 -2.11 -11.49
CA PHE A 104 1.74 -1.96 -11.85
C PHE A 104 1.94 -1.90 -13.38
N LEU A 105 1.32 -2.79 -14.13
CA LEU A 105 1.40 -2.77 -15.59
C LEU A 105 0.84 -1.48 -16.18
N ALA A 106 -0.31 -1.01 -15.68
CA ALA A 106 -0.91 0.25 -16.13
C ALA A 106 0.00 1.45 -15.86
N VAL A 107 0.53 1.55 -14.65
CA VAL A 107 1.46 2.63 -14.25
C VAL A 107 2.76 2.55 -15.04
N PHE A 108 3.30 1.35 -15.23
CA PHE A 108 4.53 1.15 -15.99
C PHE A 108 4.36 1.50 -17.47
N CYS A 109 3.26 1.11 -18.10
CA CYS A 109 2.94 1.51 -19.47
C CYS A 109 2.79 3.03 -19.58
N ALA A 110 2.11 3.66 -18.63
CA ALA A 110 1.99 5.11 -18.56
C ALA A 110 3.36 5.78 -18.44
N LEU A 111 4.26 5.23 -17.61
CA LEU A 111 5.64 5.73 -17.45
C LEU A 111 6.39 5.71 -18.79
N LEU A 112 6.29 4.64 -19.55
CA LEU A 112 6.97 4.54 -20.86
C LEU A 112 6.50 5.61 -21.85
N VAL A 113 5.22 5.98 -21.76
CA VAL A 113 4.63 7.03 -22.63
C VAL A 113 5.06 8.42 -22.16
N VAL A 114 4.90 8.73 -20.87
CA VAL A 114 5.09 10.11 -20.36
C VAL A 114 6.54 10.54 -20.24
N LYS A 115 7.49 9.59 -20.14
CA LYS A 115 8.92 9.91 -19.99
C LYS A 115 9.48 10.80 -21.10
N SER A 116 8.82 10.80 -22.28
CA SER A 116 9.26 11.58 -23.44
C SER A 116 8.79 13.02 -23.43
N PHE A 117 7.77 13.38 -22.63
CA PHE A 117 7.17 14.72 -22.67
C PHE A 117 6.84 15.36 -21.33
N SER A 118 6.95 14.65 -20.23
CA SER A 118 6.66 15.23 -18.90
C SER A 118 7.57 14.70 -17.81
N ILE A 119 8.44 15.57 -17.30
CA ILE A 119 9.33 15.24 -16.17
C ILE A 119 8.51 14.97 -14.90
N THR A 120 7.47 15.78 -14.66
CA THR A 120 6.61 15.66 -13.48
C THR A 120 5.86 14.33 -13.45
N LEU A 121 5.22 13.94 -14.55
CA LEU A 121 4.52 12.67 -14.66
C LEU A 121 5.48 11.49 -14.60
N THR A 122 6.66 11.61 -15.18
CA THR A 122 7.72 10.61 -15.09
C THR A 122 8.10 10.35 -13.64
N GLN A 123 8.28 11.39 -12.85
CA GLN A 123 8.58 11.26 -11.42
C GLN A 123 7.44 10.55 -10.67
N ILE A 124 6.19 10.95 -10.87
CA ILE A 124 5.03 10.34 -10.22
C ILE A 124 4.95 8.85 -10.55
N PHE A 125 4.98 8.49 -11.83
CA PHE A 125 4.82 7.09 -12.24
C PHE A 125 6.03 6.22 -11.89
N THR A 126 7.24 6.77 -11.83
CA THR A 126 8.42 6.05 -11.35
C THR A 126 8.28 5.70 -9.87
N ILE A 127 7.91 6.67 -9.03
CA ILE A 127 7.70 6.45 -7.59
C ILE A 127 6.58 5.43 -7.37
N LEU A 128 5.46 5.55 -8.09
CA LEU A 128 4.35 4.59 -8.00
C LEU A 128 4.78 3.18 -8.41
N SER A 129 5.54 3.04 -9.49
CA SER A 129 6.03 1.72 -9.94
C SER A 129 6.91 1.05 -8.89
N ILE A 130 7.84 1.78 -8.30
CA ILE A 130 8.71 1.30 -7.23
C ILE A 130 7.87 0.93 -6.00
N GLY A 131 6.98 1.83 -5.60
CA GLY A 131 6.13 1.65 -4.43
C GLY A 131 5.20 0.44 -4.53
N LEU A 132 4.60 0.20 -5.70
CA LEU A 132 3.74 -0.97 -5.92
C LEU A 132 4.50 -2.30 -5.81
N ILE A 133 5.78 -2.34 -6.20
CA ILE A 133 6.61 -3.53 -6.01
C ILE A 133 6.85 -3.78 -4.51
N PHE A 134 7.20 -2.74 -3.76
CA PHE A 134 7.41 -2.87 -2.31
C PHE A 134 6.11 -3.17 -1.57
N ASP A 135 5.00 -2.54 -1.95
CA ASP A 135 3.69 -2.85 -1.40
C ASP A 135 3.33 -4.33 -1.59
N LEU A 136 3.55 -4.87 -2.79
CA LEU A 136 3.30 -6.29 -3.05
C LEU A 136 4.11 -7.19 -2.12
N LEU A 137 5.41 -6.93 -2.00
CA LEU A 137 6.29 -7.71 -1.13
C LEU A 137 5.89 -7.57 0.35
N ASN A 138 5.63 -6.36 0.78
CA ASN A 138 5.35 -6.05 2.18
C ASN A 138 3.98 -6.56 2.63
N THR A 139 2.94 -6.41 1.81
CA THR A 139 1.60 -6.93 2.09
C THR A 139 1.64 -8.45 2.31
N TRP A 140 2.34 -9.18 1.47
CA TRP A 140 2.33 -10.64 1.52
C TRP A 140 3.36 -11.23 2.47
N ILE A 141 4.46 -10.54 2.75
CA ILE A 141 5.47 -10.99 3.71
C ILE A 141 5.12 -10.50 5.12
N THR A 142 4.90 -9.21 5.31
CA THR A 142 4.72 -8.60 6.64
C THR A 142 3.29 -8.70 7.13
N ASN A 143 2.33 -8.14 6.39
CA ASN A 143 0.95 -8.05 6.83
C ASN A 143 0.27 -9.41 6.88
N ALA A 144 0.43 -10.23 5.87
CA ALA A 144 -0.13 -11.58 5.83
C ALA A 144 0.43 -12.46 6.96
N SER A 145 1.73 -12.37 7.24
CA SER A 145 2.37 -13.11 8.34
C SER A 145 1.87 -12.67 9.71
N LEU A 146 1.72 -11.38 9.94
CA LEU A 146 1.18 -10.84 11.19
C LEU A 146 -0.28 -11.24 11.40
N LEU A 147 -1.11 -11.19 10.36
CA LEU A 147 -2.51 -11.62 10.43
C LEU A 147 -2.64 -13.11 10.67
N LYS A 148 -1.81 -13.93 10.02
CA LYS A 148 -1.78 -15.38 10.24
C LYS A 148 -1.43 -15.70 11.69
N TRP A 149 -0.37 -15.10 12.21
CA TRP A 149 0.04 -15.26 13.60
C TRP A 149 -1.06 -14.84 14.58
N TYR A 150 -1.72 -13.70 14.32
CA TYR A 150 -2.82 -13.22 15.15
C TYR A 150 -4.01 -14.20 15.21
N VAL A 151 -4.42 -14.72 14.05
CA VAL A 151 -5.55 -15.67 13.98
C VAL A 151 -5.22 -17.01 14.62
N GLU A 152 -3.98 -17.50 14.46
CA GLU A 152 -3.53 -18.76 15.09
C GLU A 152 -3.43 -18.63 16.60
N LYS A 153 -3.01 -17.49 17.13
CA LYS A 153 -2.93 -17.24 18.58
C LYS A 153 -4.30 -17.10 19.26
N LYS A 154 -5.34 -16.73 18.51
CA LYS A 154 -6.70 -16.55 19.03
C LYS A 154 -7.49 -17.88 19.12
N LYS A 155 -6.99 -18.95 18.52
CA LYS A 155 -7.50 -20.32 18.68
C LYS A 155 -6.96 -20.97 19.95
#